data_a14acb2a7ce2855edd87bacf3e37998b
#
_entry.id   a14acb2a7ce2855edd87bacf3e37998b
#
_cell.length_a   1.000
_cell.length_b   1.000
_cell.length_c   1.000
_cell.angle_alpha   90.00
_cell.angle_beta   90.00
_cell.angle_gamma   90.00
#
_symmetry.space_group_name_H-M   'P 1'
#
loop_
_entity.id
_entity.type
_entity.pdbx_description
1 polymer ?
#
loop_
_entity_poly.entity_id
_entity_poly.type
_entity_poly.pdbx_seq_one_letter_code
_entity_poly.pdbx_strand_id
1 'polypeptide(L)'
;MSEESSIKVILVGKSGSGKTNIINALVDKPFEDQNDSTLTSSFVSKNVIINKKKYQLEIWDTAGQEMYKSLTRLFVVDSRIVIFVYDITDDGSFLELDYWITTVKEILGKSPIYAIFGNKEDLYLNEKVSEEDGKKKADENGCLFRLTSAKTERENINSYLNELVNEYIAKKLKNNEPLPQREESFALQYNIQNNKKKKKCCEK
;
A
#
# COMPACT_ATOMS: atom_id res chain seq x y z
N MET A 1 -22.90 8.66 -17.64
CA MET A 1 -21.67 7.86 -17.44
C MET A 1 -21.25 8.12 -16.00
N SER A 2 -21.27 7.12 -15.12
CA SER A 2 -20.83 7.27 -13.73
C SER A 2 -19.32 7.51 -13.74
N GLU A 3 -18.90 8.67 -13.24
CA GLU A 3 -17.49 8.99 -13.03
C GLU A 3 -16.88 7.92 -12.12
N GLU A 4 -15.94 7.11 -12.65
CA GLU A 4 -15.22 6.12 -11.88
C GLU A 4 -14.21 6.86 -10.98
N SER A 5 -14.41 6.81 -9.68
CA SER A 5 -13.47 7.37 -8.71
C SER A 5 -12.27 6.45 -8.57
N SER A 6 -11.04 6.98 -8.75
CA SER A 6 -9.80 6.22 -8.53
C SER A 6 -9.23 6.55 -7.14
N ILE A 7 -8.90 5.52 -6.36
CA ILE A 7 -8.34 5.63 -5.02
C ILE A 7 -6.93 5.02 -5.04
N LYS A 8 -5.93 5.86 -4.84
CA LYS A 8 -4.55 5.42 -4.76
C LYS A 8 -4.24 4.83 -3.38
N VAL A 9 -3.80 3.58 -3.38
CA VAL A 9 -3.33 2.81 -2.21
C VAL A 9 -1.86 2.54 -2.38
N ILE A 10 -1.04 2.77 -1.37
CA ILE A 10 0.39 2.48 -1.41
C ILE A 10 0.79 1.61 -0.23
N LEU A 11 1.67 0.63 -0.48
CA LEU A 11 2.31 -0.16 0.55
C LEU A 11 3.76 0.28 0.71
N VAL A 12 4.19 0.56 1.93
CA VAL A 12 5.55 0.99 2.28
C VAL A 12 6.08 0.19 3.47
N GLY A 13 7.39 0.01 3.54
CA GLY A 13 8.05 -0.76 4.59
C GLY A 13 9.34 -1.40 4.08
N LYS A 14 10.12 -1.99 4.97
CA LYS A 14 11.41 -2.61 4.68
C LYS A 14 11.32 -3.65 3.56
N SER A 15 12.41 -3.86 2.83
CA SER A 15 12.51 -4.97 1.87
C SER A 15 12.31 -6.31 2.59
N GLY A 16 11.60 -7.24 1.96
CA GLY A 16 11.31 -8.55 2.53
C GLY A 16 10.12 -8.59 3.50
N SER A 17 9.47 -7.47 3.84
CA SER A 17 8.27 -7.47 4.71
C SER A 17 7.02 -8.10 4.07
N GLY A 18 7.07 -8.41 2.76
CA GLY A 18 6.00 -9.13 2.05
C GLY A 18 4.97 -8.24 1.37
N LYS A 19 5.27 -6.97 1.10
CA LYS A 19 4.38 -6.02 0.37
C LYS A 19 3.88 -6.59 -0.95
N THR A 20 4.78 -7.10 -1.78
CA THR A 20 4.45 -7.71 -3.08
C THR A 20 3.49 -8.89 -2.93
N ASN A 21 3.70 -9.77 -1.94
CA ASN A 21 2.81 -10.89 -1.68
C ASN A 21 1.43 -10.46 -1.16
N ILE A 22 1.36 -9.40 -0.35
CA ILE A 22 0.07 -8.78 0.03
C ILE A 22 -0.66 -8.31 -1.24
N ILE A 23 0.04 -7.63 -2.15
CA ILE A 23 -0.57 -7.16 -3.40
C ILE A 23 -0.97 -8.34 -4.29
N ASN A 24 -0.16 -9.37 -4.39
CA ASN A 24 -0.51 -10.61 -5.11
C ASN A 24 -1.79 -11.24 -4.54
N ALA A 25 -1.92 -11.30 -3.19
CA ALA A 25 -3.13 -11.76 -2.54
C ALA A 25 -4.36 -10.90 -2.90
N LEU A 26 -4.20 -9.59 -2.98
CA LEU A 26 -5.27 -8.67 -3.34
C LEU A 26 -5.77 -8.82 -4.79
N VAL A 27 -4.92 -9.30 -5.70
CA VAL A 27 -5.28 -9.47 -7.13
C VAL A 27 -5.33 -10.94 -7.55
N ASP A 28 -5.54 -11.83 -6.60
CA ASP A 28 -5.72 -13.28 -6.77
C ASP A 28 -4.55 -13.98 -7.49
N LYS A 29 -3.35 -13.41 -7.41
CA LYS A 29 -2.13 -14.05 -7.88
C LYS A 29 -1.61 -15.09 -6.85
N PRO A 30 -0.87 -16.12 -7.29
CA PRO A 30 -0.26 -17.07 -6.37
C PRO A 30 0.73 -16.39 -5.42
N PHE A 31 0.89 -16.97 -4.24
CA PHE A 31 1.96 -16.62 -3.32
C PHE A 31 3.31 -17.08 -3.89
N GLU A 32 4.33 -16.27 -3.76
CA GLU A 32 5.68 -16.56 -4.21
C GLU A 32 6.60 -16.58 -2.98
N ASP A 33 7.19 -17.77 -2.68
CA ASP A 33 8.10 -17.94 -1.52
C ASP A 33 9.41 -17.13 -1.69
N GLN A 34 9.88 -17.02 -2.93
CA GLN A 34 11.08 -16.25 -3.27
C GLN A 34 10.70 -15.16 -4.27
N ASN A 35 10.42 -13.99 -3.77
CA ASN A 35 10.37 -12.79 -4.59
C ASN A 35 11.74 -12.15 -4.60
N ASP A 36 12.33 -12.00 -5.78
CA ASP A 36 13.46 -11.07 -5.95
C ASP A 36 13.03 -9.70 -5.43
N SER A 37 13.96 -9.00 -4.77
CA SER A 37 13.67 -7.66 -4.27
C SER A 37 13.07 -6.81 -5.37
N THR A 38 11.91 -6.21 -5.12
CA THR A 38 11.24 -5.33 -6.09
C THR A 38 12.18 -4.19 -6.45
N LEU A 39 12.68 -4.20 -7.66
CA LEU A 39 13.64 -3.19 -8.17
C LEU A 39 12.96 -1.95 -8.72
N THR A 40 11.69 -2.06 -9.10
CA THR A 40 10.94 -0.97 -9.74
C THR A 40 9.54 -0.93 -9.17
N SER A 41 9.09 0.25 -8.78
CA SER A 41 7.70 0.42 -8.35
C SER A 41 6.74 0.10 -9.50
N SER A 42 5.74 -0.70 -9.21
CA SER A 42 4.67 -1.07 -10.13
C SER A 42 3.32 -0.85 -9.47
N PHE A 43 2.25 -0.77 -10.25
CA PHE A 43 0.92 -0.72 -9.69
C PHE A 43 0.01 -1.75 -10.35
N VAL A 44 -1.01 -2.16 -9.62
CA VAL A 44 -2.10 -2.99 -10.10
C VAL A 44 -3.43 -2.29 -9.89
N SER A 45 -4.38 -2.50 -10.79
CA SER A 45 -5.73 -1.96 -10.64
C SER A 45 -6.66 -3.04 -10.11
N LYS A 46 -7.47 -2.70 -9.10
CA LYS A 46 -8.50 -3.56 -8.52
C LYS A 46 -9.82 -2.80 -8.42
N ASN A 47 -10.91 -3.43 -8.81
CA ASN A 47 -12.24 -2.87 -8.60
C ASN A 47 -12.82 -3.41 -7.30
N VAL A 48 -13.40 -2.52 -6.49
CA VAL A 48 -14.13 -2.87 -5.27
C VAL A 48 -15.54 -2.28 -5.32
N ILE A 49 -16.50 -2.94 -4.67
CA ILE A 49 -17.88 -2.47 -4.58
C ILE A 49 -18.14 -2.13 -3.12
N ILE A 50 -18.34 -0.85 -2.84
CA ILE A 50 -18.62 -0.32 -1.51
C ILE A 50 -19.97 0.40 -1.55
N ASN A 51 -20.91 0.00 -0.70
CA ASN A 51 -22.25 0.60 -0.65
C ASN A 51 -22.92 0.68 -2.03
N LYS A 52 -22.84 -0.41 -2.81
CA LYS A 52 -23.39 -0.53 -4.19
C LYS A 52 -22.73 0.42 -5.22
N LYS A 53 -21.66 1.10 -4.87
CA LYS A 53 -20.86 1.92 -5.81
C LYS A 53 -19.54 1.22 -6.12
N LYS A 54 -19.13 1.30 -7.39
CA LYS A 54 -17.86 0.75 -7.86
C LYS A 54 -16.77 1.81 -7.71
N TYR A 55 -15.63 1.40 -7.12
CA TYR A 55 -14.43 2.20 -7.01
C TYR A 55 -13.26 1.45 -7.65
N GLN A 56 -12.41 2.16 -8.37
CA GLN A 56 -11.15 1.61 -8.87
C GLN A 56 -10.05 1.95 -7.88
N LEU A 57 -9.33 0.93 -7.42
CA LEU A 57 -8.13 1.09 -6.61
C LEU A 57 -6.90 1.00 -7.50
N GLU A 58 -5.96 1.90 -7.30
CA GLU A 58 -4.60 1.82 -7.84
C GLU A 58 -3.65 1.46 -6.71
N ILE A 59 -3.25 0.19 -6.66
CA ILE A 59 -2.45 -0.35 -5.56
C ILE A 59 -0.99 -0.38 -6.01
N TRP A 60 -0.16 0.40 -5.33
CA TRP A 60 1.24 0.60 -5.67
C TRP A 60 2.15 -0.27 -4.82
N ASP A 61 2.94 -1.12 -5.49
CA ASP A 61 4.05 -1.85 -4.91
C ASP A 61 5.30 -0.99 -4.94
N THR A 62 5.91 -0.76 -3.78
CA THR A 62 7.12 0.04 -3.69
C THR A 62 8.33 -0.84 -3.45
N ALA A 63 9.44 -0.50 -4.09
CA ALA A 63 10.72 -1.08 -3.75
C ALA A 63 11.07 -0.77 -2.30
N GLY A 64 11.24 -1.80 -1.47
CA GLY A 64 11.57 -1.65 -0.05
C GLY A 64 13.07 -1.44 0.22
N GLN A 65 13.88 -1.20 -0.82
CA GLN A 65 15.31 -1.01 -0.66
C GLN A 65 15.65 0.44 -0.29
N GLU A 66 16.60 0.61 0.60
CA GLU A 66 17.07 1.92 1.06
C GLU A 66 17.55 2.83 -0.06
N MET A 67 18.00 2.27 -1.18
CA MET A 67 18.43 3.01 -2.37
C MET A 67 17.32 3.90 -2.98
N TYR A 68 16.06 3.58 -2.70
CA TYR A 68 14.92 4.31 -3.29
C TYR A 68 14.22 5.25 -2.31
N LYS A 69 14.76 5.45 -1.10
CA LYS A 69 14.19 6.40 -0.11
C LYS A 69 14.03 7.81 -0.70
N SER A 70 14.95 8.23 -1.54
CA SER A 70 14.88 9.52 -2.24
C SER A 70 13.73 9.64 -3.25
N LEU A 71 13.23 8.52 -3.78
CA LEU A 71 12.11 8.47 -4.73
C LEU A 71 10.76 8.28 -4.04
N THR A 72 10.74 8.02 -2.73
CA THR A 72 9.53 7.78 -1.94
C THR A 72 8.49 8.87 -2.14
N ARG A 73 8.92 10.15 -2.15
CA ARG A 73 8.01 11.28 -2.36
C ARG A 73 7.21 11.18 -3.65
N LEU A 74 7.82 10.77 -4.75
CA LEU A 74 7.16 10.63 -6.05
C LEU A 74 6.05 9.58 -6.06
N PHE A 75 6.24 8.49 -5.28
CA PHE A 75 5.26 7.41 -5.22
C PHE A 75 4.19 7.66 -4.17
N VAL A 76 4.52 8.34 -3.08
CA VAL A 76 3.62 8.60 -1.96
C VAL A 76 2.62 9.71 -2.24
N VAL A 77 3.01 10.73 -3.03
CA VAL A 77 2.13 11.86 -3.37
C VAL A 77 0.79 11.36 -3.91
N ASP A 78 -0.29 12.03 -3.52
CA ASP A 78 -1.69 11.73 -3.88
C ASP A 78 -2.25 10.40 -3.36
N SER A 79 -1.51 9.67 -2.52
CA SER A 79 -2.03 8.47 -1.89
C SER A 79 -3.17 8.80 -0.91
N ARG A 80 -4.23 8.02 -0.98
CA ARG A 80 -5.43 8.18 -0.14
C ARG A 80 -5.47 7.17 1.00
N ILE A 81 -4.80 6.04 0.80
CA ILE A 81 -4.63 4.97 1.78
C ILE A 81 -3.16 4.59 1.78
N VAL A 82 -2.55 4.51 2.95
CA VAL A 82 -1.17 4.09 3.13
C VAL A 82 -1.12 2.91 4.10
N ILE A 83 -0.52 1.82 3.68
CA ILE A 83 -0.33 0.62 4.47
C ILE A 83 1.17 0.47 4.76
N PHE A 84 1.54 0.63 6.02
CA PHE A 84 2.88 0.35 6.51
C PHE A 84 2.98 -1.14 6.81
N VAL A 85 3.95 -1.83 6.22
CA VAL A 85 4.10 -3.28 6.34
C VAL A 85 5.41 -3.64 7.04
N TYR A 86 5.32 -4.45 8.08
CA TYR A 86 6.47 -5.08 8.72
C TYR A 86 6.29 -6.61 8.76
N ASP A 87 7.37 -7.31 9.00
CA ASP A 87 7.43 -8.75 9.20
C ASP A 87 7.48 -9.04 10.70
N ILE A 88 6.54 -9.80 11.25
CA ILE A 88 6.49 -10.12 12.69
C ILE A 88 7.74 -10.86 13.17
N THR A 89 8.49 -11.49 12.26
CA THR A 89 9.72 -12.24 12.56
C THR A 89 10.99 -11.40 12.44
N ASP A 90 10.88 -10.12 12.00
CA ASP A 90 12.01 -9.19 11.81
C ASP A 90 11.76 -7.87 12.57
N ASP A 91 12.34 -7.79 13.77
CA ASP A 91 12.32 -6.60 14.63
C ASP A 91 12.91 -5.35 13.92
N GLY A 92 13.92 -5.55 13.06
CA GLY A 92 14.47 -4.47 12.25
C GLY A 92 13.45 -3.88 11.27
N SER A 93 12.50 -4.69 10.74
CA SER A 93 11.42 -4.18 9.89
C SER A 93 10.40 -3.36 10.68
N PHE A 94 10.16 -3.71 11.94
CA PHE A 94 9.28 -2.98 12.84
C PHE A 94 9.89 -1.63 13.27
N LEU A 95 11.19 -1.62 13.57
CA LEU A 95 11.90 -0.38 13.91
C LEU A 95 11.95 0.59 12.71
N GLU A 96 12.09 0.08 11.49
CA GLU A 96 12.11 0.91 10.29
C GLU A 96 10.76 1.58 10.00
N LEU A 97 9.65 1.10 10.60
CA LEU A 97 8.34 1.75 10.48
C LEU A 97 8.37 3.21 10.95
N ASP A 98 9.18 3.55 11.97
CA ASP A 98 9.24 4.93 12.49
C ASP A 98 9.72 5.90 11.40
N TYR A 99 10.71 5.48 10.61
CA TYR A 99 11.16 6.24 9.46
C TYR A 99 10.05 6.40 8.41
N TRP A 100 9.39 5.30 8.04
CA TRP A 100 8.36 5.33 7.01
C TRP A 100 7.15 6.15 7.42
N ILE A 101 6.68 5.98 8.66
CA ILE A 101 5.54 6.71 9.22
C ILE A 101 5.83 8.22 9.23
N THR A 102 7.00 8.61 9.74
CA THR A 102 7.42 10.02 9.81
C THR A 102 7.49 10.62 8.41
N THR A 103 8.25 9.98 7.50
CA THR A 103 8.46 10.49 6.14
C THR A 103 7.14 10.64 5.37
N VAL A 104 6.27 9.62 5.44
CA VAL A 104 5.00 9.64 4.71
C VAL A 104 4.04 10.69 5.27
N LYS A 105 3.97 10.81 6.59
CA LYS A 105 3.10 11.82 7.23
C LYS A 105 3.58 13.25 7.00
N GLU A 106 4.88 13.49 6.90
CA GLU A 106 5.44 14.79 6.50
C GLU A 106 4.99 15.19 5.08
N ILE A 107 4.88 14.21 4.16
CA ILE A 107 4.47 14.45 2.77
C ILE A 107 2.95 14.63 2.65
N LEU A 108 2.16 13.78 3.29
CA LEU A 108 0.71 13.67 3.07
C LEU A 108 -0.14 14.31 4.17
N GLY A 109 0.42 14.59 5.34
CA GLY A 109 -0.31 15.14 6.50
C GLY A 109 -1.34 14.16 7.05
N LYS A 110 -2.52 14.68 7.43
CA LYS A 110 -3.60 13.91 8.08
C LYS A 110 -4.70 13.45 7.13
N SER A 111 -4.59 13.75 5.84
CA SER A 111 -5.66 13.47 4.87
C SER A 111 -5.88 11.98 4.60
N PRO A 112 -4.85 11.15 4.38
CA PRO A 112 -5.02 9.73 4.11
C PRO A 112 -5.59 8.92 5.28
N ILE A 113 -6.02 7.71 4.99
CA ILE A 113 -6.18 6.63 5.96
C ILE A 113 -4.82 5.92 6.08
N TYR A 114 -4.38 5.72 7.31
CA TYR A 114 -3.13 5.04 7.63
C TYR A 114 -3.41 3.71 8.31
N ALA A 115 -2.70 2.66 7.90
CA ALA A 115 -2.76 1.35 8.53
C ALA A 115 -1.36 0.77 8.72
N ILE A 116 -1.18 -0.07 9.73
CA ILE A 116 0.01 -0.89 9.97
C ILE A 116 -0.42 -2.35 9.85
N PHE A 117 0.25 -3.10 8.97
CA PHE A 117 0.07 -4.53 8.80
C PHE A 117 1.30 -5.27 9.31
N GLY A 118 1.11 -6.08 10.37
CA GLY A 118 2.08 -7.09 10.80
C GLY A 118 1.92 -8.32 9.94
N ASN A 119 2.81 -8.54 8.99
CA ASN A 119 2.71 -9.62 8.02
C ASN A 119 3.50 -10.85 8.45
N LYS A 120 3.20 -11.98 7.82
CA LYS A 120 3.76 -13.31 8.06
C LYS A 120 3.29 -13.92 9.40
N GLU A 121 2.04 -13.64 9.79
CA GLU A 121 1.41 -14.21 10.99
C GLU A 121 1.47 -15.73 11.02
N ASP A 122 1.50 -16.39 9.86
CA ASP A 122 1.73 -17.84 9.74
C ASP A 122 3.05 -18.32 10.34
N LEU A 123 4.02 -17.42 10.57
CA LEU A 123 5.30 -17.69 11.21
C LEU A 123 5.33 -17.33 12.70
N TYR A 124 4.18 -17.38 13.38
CA TYR A 124 4.01 -16.98 14.79
C TYR A 124 5.00 -17.66 15.76
N LEU A 125 5.48 -18.87 15.46
CA LEU A 125 6.51 -19.55 16.27
C LEU A 125 7.88 -18.83 16.26
N ASN A 126 8.11 -17.98 15.27
CA ASN A 126 9.34 -17.18 15.12
C ASN A 126 9.07 -15.68 15.36
N GLU A 127 7.92 -15.34 15.95
CA GLU A 127 7.53 -13.97 16.26
C GLU A 127 8.58 -13.29 17.15
N LYS A 128 8.97 -12.08 16.75
CA LYS A 128 9.85 -11.18 17.51
C LYS A 128 9.14 -9.89 17.90
N VAL A 129 8.05 -9.56 17.21
CA VAL A 129 7.25 -8.37 17.47
C VAL A 129 5.84 -8.80 17.78
N SER A 130 5.43 -8.60 19.03
CA SER A 130 4.11 -9.00 19.51
C SER A 130 2.96 -8.20 18.83
N GLU A 131 1.79 -8.80 18.80
CA GLU A 131 0.58 -8.09 18.36
C GLU A 131 0.33 -6.84 19.21
N GLU A 132 0.62 -6.89 20.51
CA GLU A 132 0.45 -5.76 21.43
C GLU A 132 1.37 -4.59 21.04
N ASP A 133 2.64 -4.86 20.72
CA ASP A 133 3.58 -3.83 20.25
C ASP A 133 3.13 -3.21 18.95
N GLY A 134 2.63 -4.04 18.01
CA GLY A 134 2.07 -3.57 16.75
C GLY A 134 0.84 -2.67 16.94
N LYS A 135 -0.10 -3.05 17.80
CA LYS A 135 -1.28 -2.24 18.16
C LYS A 135 -0.87 -0.93 18.81
N LYS A 136 0.02 -0.99 19.78
CA LYS A 136 0.54 0.19 20.48
C LYS A 136 1.13 1.20 19.50
N LYS A 137 2.02 0.74 18.60
CA LYS A 137 2.62 1.61 17.56
C LYS A 137 1.54 2.22 16.66
N ALA A 138 0.52 1.46 16.31
CA ALA A 138 -0.59 1.95 15.48
C ALA A 138 -1.39 3.03 16.21
N ASP A 139 -1.75 2.82 17.47
CA ASP A 139 -2.50 3.77 18.29
C ASP A 139 -1.73 5.08 18.48
N GLU A 140 -0.43 5.01 18.83
CA GLU A 140 0.46 6.16 18.97
C GLU A 140 0.53 6.99 17.69
N ASN A 141 0.36 6.34 16.54
CA ASN A 141 0.44 6.97 15.23
C ASN A 141 -0.92 7.21 14.57
N GLY A 142 -2.05 6.94 15.24
CA GLY A 142 -3.38 7.11 14.64
C GLY A 142 -3.56 6.27 13.36
N CYS A 143 -3.05 5.05 13.36
CA CYS A 143 -3.15 4.07 12.29
C CYS A 143 -4.12 2.95 12.70
N LEU A 144 -4.81 2.36 11.73
CA LEU A 144 -5.49 1.08 11.92
C LEU A 144 -4.44 -0.05 11.99
N PHE A 145 -4.72 -1.10 12.75
CA PHE A 145 -3.80 -2.23 12.90
C PHE A 145 -4.44 -3.55 12.48
N ARG A 146 -3.68 -4.39 11.77
CA ARG A 146 -4.05 -5.78 11.48
C ARG A 146 -2.80 -6.67 11.45
N LEU A 147 -2.91 -7.88 12.02
CA LEU A 147 -2.03 -8.98 11.67
C LEU A 147 -2.52 -9.61 10.37
N THR A 148 -1.62 -10.08 9.54
CA THR A 148 -1.91 -10.64 8.22
C THR A 148 -0.93 -11.75 7.85
N SER A 149 -1.40 -12.69 7.04
CA SER A 149 -0.55 -13.60 6.31
C SER A 149 -0.89 -13.58 4.83
N ALA A 150 0.02 -13.03 4.03
CA ALA A 150 -0.14 -13.07 2.58
C ALA A 150 -0.14 -14.50 2.02
N LYS A 151 0.36 -15.45 2.80
CA LYS A 151 0.43 -16.88 2.43
C LYS A 151 -0.88 -17.61 2.69
N THR A 152 -1.51 -17.40 3.84
CA THR A 152 -2.63 -18.20 4.33
C THR A 152 -3.95 -17.46 4.41
N GLU A 153 -3.96 -16.11 4.41
CA GLU A 153 -5.13 -15.30 4.75
C GLU A 153 -5.56 -14.30 3.68
N ARG A 154 -5.65 -14.74 2.43
CA ARG A 154 -6.01 -13.85 1.31
C ARG A 154 -7.35 -13.16 1.47
N GLU A 155 -8.36 -13.87 1.97
CA GLU A 155 -9.71 -13.32 2.15
C GLU A 155 -9.71 -12.22 3.22
N ASN A 156 -8.96 -12.41 4.31
CA ASN A 156 -8.82 -11.41 5.35
C ASN A 156 -8.14 -10.14 4.83
N ILE A 157 -7.08 -10.27 4.02
CA ILE A 157 -6.41 -9.13 3.40
C ILE A 157 -7.36 -8.32 2.51
N ASN A 158 -8.21 -8.99 1.72
CA ASN A 158 -9.24 -8.33 0.93
C ASN A 158 -10.29 -7.62 1.81
N SER A 159 -10.71 -8.25 2.91
CA SER A 159 -11.63 -7.66 3.87
C SER A 159 -11.04 -6.42 4.52
N TYR A 160 -9.77 -6.47 4.93
CA TYR A 160 -9.06 -5.33 5.52
C TYR A 160 -8.90 -4.17 4.53
N LEU A 161 -8.59 -4.46 3.26
CA LEU A 161 -8.55 -3.41 2.24
C LEU A 161 -9.91 -2.74 2.07
N ASN A 162 -11.00 -3.51 2.03
CA ASN A 162 -12.35 -2.98 1.94
C ASN A 162 -12.71 -2.11 3.16
N GLU A 163 -12.28 -2.48 4.36
CA GLU A 163 -12.42 -1.67 5.57
C GLU A 163 -11.72 -0.32 5.42
N LEU A 164 -10.45 -0.30 4.96
CA LEU A 164 -9.70 0.93 4.74
C LEU A 164 -10.37 1.84 3.70
N VAL A 165 -10.92 1.26 2.64
CA VAL A 165 -11.66 2.01 1.61
C VAL A 165 -12.95 2.59 2.19
N ASN A 166 -13.69 1.82 3.00
CA ASN A 166 -14.88 2.30 3.69
C ASN A 166 -14.56 3.48 4.61
N GLU A 167 -13.50 3.37 5.42
CA GLU A 167 -13.05 4.45 6.31
C GLU A 167 -12.69 5.72 5.53
N TYR A 168 -12.00 5.58 4.40
CA TYR A 168 -11.66 6.71 3.53
C TYR A 168 -12.92 7.39 2.99
N ILE A 169 -13.88 6.61 2.48
CA ILE A 169 -15.14 7.14 1.94
C ILE A 169 -15.95 7.83 3.04
N ALA A 170 -16.08 7.21 4.23
CA ALA A 170 -16.79 7.78 5.37
C ALA A 170 -16.16 9.10 5.84
N LYS A 171 -14.82 9.17 5.88
CA LYS A 171 -14.09 10.40 6.21
C LYS A 171 -14.38 11.52 5.22
N LYS A 172 -14.40 11.22 3.92
CA LYS A 172 -14.72 12.20 2.87
C LYS A 172 -16.15 12.72 2.97
N LEU A 173 -17.11 11.81 3.17
CA LEU A 173 -18.53 12.18 3.34
C LEU A 173 -18.74 13.04 4.57
N LYS A 174 -18.10 12.70 5.70
CA LYS A 174 -18.20 13.48 6.94
C LYS A 174 -17.68 14.91 6.78
N ASN A 175 -16.64 15.09 5.97
CA ASN A 175 -16.02 16.39 5.72
C ASN A 175 -16.69 17.16 4.56
N ASN A 176 -17.73 16.64 3.92
CA ASN A 176 -18.34 17.17 2.69
C ASN A 176 -17.30 17.38 1.56
N GLU A 177 -16.26 16.54 1.52
CA GLU A 177 -15.23 16.60 0.49
C GLU A 177 -15.62 15.69 -0.69
N PRO A 178 -15.37 16.13 -1.95
CA PRO A 178 -15.62 15.29 -3.10
C PRO A 178 -14.72 14.05 -3.07
N LEU A 179 -15.24 12.92 -3.54
CA LEU A 179 -14.41 11.75 -3.82
C LEU A 179 -13.51 12.05 -5.03
N PRO A 180 -12.28 11.50 -5.07
CA PRO A 180 -11.37 11.75 -6.18
C PRO A 180 -12.01 11.27 -7.48
N GLN A 181 -12.10 12.18 -8.44
CA GLN A 181 -12.44 11.85 -9.82
C GLN A 181 -11.21 11.23 -10.47
N ARG A 182 -11.42 10.44 -11.53
CA ARG A 182 -10.32 9.88 -12.32
C ARG A 182 -9.64 11.02 -13.08
N GLU A 183 -8.68 11.67 -12.44
CA GLU A 183 -7.68 12.43 -13.19
C GLU A 183 -6.78 11.43 -13.93
N GLU A 184 -6.26 11.79 -15.10
CA GLU A 184 -5.27 10.94 -15.79
C GLU A 184 -4.14 10.62 -14.81
N SER A 185 -4.13 9.40 -14.31
CA SER A 185 -3.27 9.02 -13.20
C SER A 185 -1.82 9.27 -13.60
N PHE A 186 -1.01 9.72 -12.64
CA PHE A 186 0.44 9.88 -12.80
C PHE A 186 1.09 8.63 -13.39
N ALA A 187 0.47 7.46 -13.18
CA ALA A 187 0.84 6.18 -13.76
C ALA A 187 0.67 6.13 -15.29
N LEU A 188 -0.35 6.75 -15.84
CA LEU A 188 -0.51 6.87 -17.31
C LEU A 188 0.56 7.83 -17.87
N GLN A 189 0.84 8.93 -17.19
CA GLN A 189 1.89 9.86 -17.60
C GLN A 189 3.28 9.22 -17.51
N TYR A 190 3.56 8.45 -16.45
CA TYR A 190 4.83 7.72 -16.28
C TYR A 190 5.01 6.64 -17.34
N ASN A 191 3.98 5.87 -17.67
CA ASN A 191 4.00 4.85 -18.71
C ASN A 191 4.11 5.45 -20.11
N ILE A 192 3.46 6.59 -20.37
CA ILE A 192 3.56 7.32 -21.64
C ILE A 192 4.97 7.87 -21.84
N GLN A 193 5.61 8.40 -20.80
CA GLN A 193 6.98 8.90 -20.88
C GLN A 193 8.00 7.77 -21.08
N ASN A 194 7.83 6.63 -20.42
CA ASN A 194 8.73 5.49 -20.57
C ASN A 194 8.57 4.77 -21.90
N ASN A 195 7.36 4.68 -22.44
CA ASN A 195 7.12 4.15 -23.79
C ASN A 195 7.67 5.08 -24.89
N LYS A 196 7.62 6.40 -24.69
CA LYS A 196 8.27 7.35 -25.61
C LYS A 196 9.79 7.25 -25.58
N LYS A 197 10.42 6.99 -24.41
CA LYS A 197 11.86 6.75 -24.30
C LYS A 197 12.29 5.44 -24.95
N LYS A 198 11.51 4.35 -24.79
CA LYS A 198 11.82 3.07 -25.45
C LYS A 198 11.74 3.15 -26.98
N LYS A 199 10.76 3.89 -27.55
CA LYS A 199 10.69 4.09 -29.01
C LYS A 199 11.87 4.88 -29.56
N LYS A 200 12.38 5.88 -28.83
CA LYS A 200 13.58 6.64 -29.28
C LYS A 200 14.89 5.87 -29.21
N CYS A 201 15.00 4.80 -28.43
CA CYS A 201 16.20 3.95 -28.37
C CYS A 201 16.23 2.87 -29.46
N CYS A 202 15.10 2.58 -30.14
CA CYS A 202 15.04 1.58 -31.19
C CYS A 202 15.15 2.19 -32.62
N GLU A 203 15.30 3.50 -32.74
CA GLU A 203 15.45 4.22 -34.01
C GLU A 203 16.90 4.80 -34.22
N LYS A 204 17.91 4.13 -33.62
CA LYS A 204 19.30 4.42 -33.89
C LYS A 204 20.07 3.17 -34.28
#